data_9b1d0ea08104733956d68ae902eb5ff1
#
_entry.id   9b1d0ea08104733956d68ae902eb5ff1
#
_cell.length_a   1.000
_cell.length_b   1.000
_cell.length_c   1.000
_cell.angle_alpha   90.00
_cell.angle_beta   90.00
_cell.angle_gamma   90.00
#
_symmetry.space_group_name_H-M   'P 1'
#
loop_
_entity.id
_entity.type
_entity.pdbx_description
1 polymer ?
#
loop_
_entity_poly.entity_id
_entity_poly.type
_entity_poly.pdbx_seq_one_letter_code
_entity_poly.pdbx_strand_id
1 'polypeptide(L)'
;GQPLHHAIVWQDRRTAGICDELTAAGHAELFLQRTGLVLDAYFSGTKLKWLLDHIPGACGRAERGELAFGTIDSWLAGKLTGEHVTDPSNASRTLLFDIHRQCWDDELLALLEIPAALLPRVVASSGEIAMLNAEWLGAKIPLSGMAGDQQAATFGQACLDIGMAKNTYGTGCFLLMNIGAQPMASRHRLLTTVGWQRNGKTTY
;
A
#
# COMPACT_ATOMS: atom_id res chain seq x y z
N GLY A 1 -15.07 11.74 3.99
CA GLY A 1 -14.39 12.53 2.99
C GLY A 1 -15.04 12.50 1.62
N GLN A 2 -14.96 13.61 0.91
CA GLN A 2 -15.37 13.69 -0.48
C GLN A 2 -14.18 13.33 -1.37
N PRO A 3 -14.35 12.50 -2.42
CA PRO A 3 -13.26 12.23 -3.37
C PRO A 3 -12.83 13.53 -4.07
N LEU A 4 -11.51 13.75 -4.16
CA LEU A 4 -10.94 14.89 -4.87
C LEU A 4 -10.85 14.62 -6.38
N HIS A 5 -10.69 13.36 -6.75
CA HIS A 5 -10.55 12.87 -8.12
C HIS A 5 -11.11 11.44 -8.22
N HIS A 6 -11.41 10.98 -9.42
CA HIS A 6 -11.71 9.56 -9.66
C HIS A 6 -10.51 8.68 -9.29
N ALA A 7 -10.77 7.50 -8.73
CA ALA A 7 -9.73 6.54 -8.39
C ALA A 7 -8.94 6.14 -9.65
N ILE A 8 -7.60 6.20 -9.55
CA ILE A 8 -6.69 5.76 -10.62
C ILE A 8 -6.42 4.28 -10.40
N VAL A 9 -6.91 3.42 -11.30
CA VAL A 9 -6.79 1.96 -11.19
C VAL A 9 -5.36 1.48 -11.48
N TRP A 10 -5.05 0.25 -11.09
CA TRP A 10 -3.72 -0.34 -11.24
C TRP A 10 -3.26 -0.49 -12.70
N GLN A 11 -4.18 -0.68 -13.65
CA GLN A 11 -3.86 -0.77 -15.10
C GLN A 11 -3.51 0.58 -15.74
N ASP A 12 -3.82 1.69 -15.08
CA ASP A 12 -3.57 3.02 -15.63
C ASP A 12 -2.08 3.33 -15.70
N ARG A 13 -1.60 3.70 -16.89
CA ARG A 13 -0.19 3.93 -17.20
C ARG A 13 0.19 5.40 -17.30
N ARG A 14 -0.69 6.34 -16.87
CA ARG A 14 -0.43 7.80 -17.01
C ARG A 14 0.85 8.28 -16.33
N THR A 15 1.36 7.55 -15.35
CA THR A 15 2.56 7.90 -14.58
C THR A 15 3.82 7.18 -15.06
N ALA A 16 3.78 6.51 -16.22
CA ALA A 16 4.95 5.82 -16.76
C ALA A 16 6.13 6.79 -16.97
N GLY A 17 5.87 8.02 -17.45
CA GLY A 17 6.90 9.05 -17.61
C GLY A 17 7.60 9.40 -16.29
N ILE A 18 6.87 9.52 -15.19
CA ILE A 18 7.46 9.75 -13.85
C ILE A 18 8.39 8.60 -13.45
N CYS A 19 7.99 7.35 -13.74
CA CYS A 19 8.84 6.19 -13.47
C CYS A 19 10.11 6.21 -14.31
N ASP A 20 10.02 6.60 -15.59
CA ASP A 20 11.16 6.70 -16.49
C ASP A 20 12.13 7.81 -16.04
N GLU A 21 11.62 8.97 -15.64
CA GLU A 21 12.42 10.08 -15.09
C GLU A 21 13.17 9.68 -13.82
N LEU A 22 12.49 9.05 -12.85
CA LEU A 22 13.12 8.56 -11.63
C LEU A 22 14.17 7.48 -11.91
N THR A 23 13.93 6.62 -12.89
CA THR A 23 14.88 5.60 -13.31
C THR A 23 16.11 6.24 -13.97
N ALA A 24 15.93 7.22 -14.86
CA ALA A 24 17.00 7.95 -15.50
C ALA A 24 17.84 8.76 -14.49
N ALA A 25 17.20 9.26 -13.42
CA ALA A 25 17.88 9.93 -12.31
C ALA A 25 18.64 8.96 -11.37
N GLY A 26 18.55 7.64 -11.59
CA GLY A 26 19.29 6.63 -10.83
C GLY A 26 18.59 6.14 -9.54
N HIS A 27 17.31 6.47 -9.33
CA HIS A 27 16.60 6.13 -8.09
C HIS A 27 16.02 4.71 -8.07
N ALA A 28 16.03 3.96 -9.19
CA ALA A 28 15.38 2.65 -9.27
C ALA A 28 15.85 1.66 -8.21
N GLU A 29 17.16 1.63 -7.92
CA GLU A 29 17.76 0.73 -6.92
C GLU A 29 17.29 1.09 -5.50
N LEU A 30 17.19 2.38 -5.17
CA LEU A 30 16.70 2.84 -3.87
C LEU A 30 15.26 2.37 -3.63
N PHE A 31 14.36 2.55 -4.62
CA PHE A 31 12.98 2.06 -4.52
C PHE A 31 12.94 0.55 -4.33
N LEU A 32 13.71 -0.20 -5.12
CA LEU A 32 13.76 -1.67 -5.00
C LEU A 32 14.23 -2.11 -3.61
N GLN A 33 15.29 -1.51 -3.09
CA GLN A 33 15.85 -1.86 -1.78
C GLN A 33 14.90 -1.54 -0.63
N ARG A 34 14.23 -0.37 -0.66
CA ARG A 34 13.34 0.06 0.42
C ARG A 34 11.98 -0.63 0.39
N THR A 35 11.41 -0.76 -0.81
CA THR A 35 10.02 -1.21 -0.96
C THR A 35 9.87 -2.65 -1.42
N GLY A 36 10.94 -3.27 -1.92
CA GLY A 36 10.88 -4.57 -2.60
C GLY A 36 10.21 -4.53 -3.97
N LEU A 37 9.91 -3.33 -4.49
CA LEU A 37 9.17 -3.12 -5.73
C LEU A 37 10.05 -2.45 -6.78
N VAL A 38 9.80 -2.75 -8.05
CA VAL A 38 10.35 -1.99 -9.17
C VAL A 38 9.59 -0.68 -9.36
N LEU A 39 10.24 0.35 -9.90
CA LEU A 39 9.55 1.57 -10.34
C LEU A 39 8.62 1.23 -11.51
N ASP A 40 7.32 1.24 -11.25
CA ASP A 40 6.29 1.01 -12.26
C ASP A 40 5.01 1.80 -11.94
N ALA A 41 4.34 2.27 -12.99
CA ALA A 41 3.08 2.98 -12.92
C ALA A 41 1.93 2.14 -12.32
N TYR A 42 2.12 0.84 -12.13
CA TYR A 42 1.21 -0.05 -11.41
C TYR A 42 0.92 0.44 -9.98
N PHE A 43 1.95 0.94 -9.30
CA PHE A 43 1.90 1.29 -7.86
C PHE A 43 1.39 2.70 -7.60
N SER A 44 0.93 2.95 -6.38
CA SER A 44 0.15 4.15 -6.04
C SER A 44 0.99 5.42 -5.89
N GLY A 45 2.27 5.34 -5.51
CA GLY A 45 3.09 6.51 -5.15
C GLY A 45 3.21 7.51 -6.30
N THR A 46 3.52 7.05 -7.50
CA THR A 46 3.62 7.92 -8.69
C THR A 46 2.25 8.49 -9.10
N LYS A 47 1.15 7.76 -8.85
CA LYS A 47 -0.21 8.25 -9.08
C LYS A 47 -0.60 9.35 -8.12
N LEU A 48 -0.18 9.23 -6.86
CA LEU A 48 -0.37 10.29 -5.86
C LEU A 48 0.41 11.55 -6.25
N LYS A 49 1.69 11.42 -6.64
CA LYS A 49 2.49 12.52 -7.21
C LYS A 49 1.74 13.19 -8.36
N TRP A 50 1.26 12.40 -9.33
CA TRP A 50 0.51 12.91 -10.46
C TRP A 50 -0.74 13.71 -10.03
N LEU A 51 -1.50 13.22 -9.05
CA LEU A 51 -2.68 13.91 -8.53
C LEU A 51 -2.30 15.26 -7.88
N LEU A 52 -1.22 15.30 -7.11
CA LEU A 52 -0.75 16.52 -6.45
C LEU A 52 -0.31 17.57 -7.46
N ASP A 53 0.31 17.16 -8.57
CA ASP A 53 0.79 18.05 -9.63
C ASP A 53 -0.34 18.58 -10.52
N HIS A 54 -1.37 17.76 -10.78
CA HIS A 54 -2.41 18.08 -11.77
C HIS A 54 -3.68 18.68 -11.19
N ILE A 55 -3.88 18.59 -9.87
CA ILE A 55 -5.07 19.18 -9.22
C ILE A 55 -4.67 20.52 -8.59
N PRO A 56 -5.22 21.64 -9.08
CA PRO A 56 -4.87 22.97 -8.59
C PRO A 56 -5.00 23.09 -7.06
N GLY A 57 -3.92 23.50 -6.40
CA GLY A 57 -3.88 23.70 -4.94
C GLY A 57 -3.84 22.43 -4.10
N ALA A 58 -3.78 21.23 -4.70
CA ALA A 58 -3.77 19.98 -3.95
C ALA A 58 -2.54 19.86 -3.04
N CYS A 59 -1.34 20.20 -3.53
CA CYS A 59 -0.11 20.14 -2.74
C CYS A 59 -0.21 20.99 -1.46
N GLY A 60 -0.56 22.26 -1.55
CA GLY A 60 -0.70 23.12 -0.38
C GLY A 60 -1.83 22.71 0.57
N ARG A 61 -2.91 22.10 0.07
CA ARG A 61 -3.95 21.49 0.93
C ARG A 61 -3.45 20.25 1.63
N ALA A 62 -2.65 19.45 0.95
CA ALA A 62 -2.02 18.26 1.51
C ALA A 62 -1.06 18.60 2.66
N GLU A 63 -0.21 19.62 2.48
CA GLU A 63 0.70 20.12 3.50
C GLU A 63 -0.04 20.61 4.77
N ARG A 64 -1.23 21.22 4.60
CA ARG A 64 -2.07 21.64 5.73
C ARG A 64 -2.90 20.52 6.36
N GLY A 65 -2.75 19.25 5.88
CA GLY A 65 -3.52 18.11 6.39
C GLY A 65 -5.02 18.13 6.04
N GLU A 66 -5.41 18.87 4.99
CA GLU A 66 -6.80 18.95 4.53
C GLU A 66 -7.20 17.80 3.60
N LEU A 67 -6.23 17.04 3.14
CA LEU A 67 -6.41 15.91 2.24
C LEU A 67 -5.92 14.62 2.90
N ALA A 68 -6.48 13.51 2.46
CA ALA A 68 -6.07 12.16 2.86
C ALA A 68 -5.88 11.31 1.60
N PHE A 69 -4.78 10.56 1.56
CA PHE A 69 -4.53 9.54 0.57
C PHE A 69 -4.87 8.17 1.15
N GLY A 70 -5.34 7.26 0.31
CA GLY A 70 -5.50 5.86 0.66
C GLY A 70 -5.68 4.98 -0.55
N THR A 71 -5.24 3.75 -0.42
CA THR A 71 -5.69 2.63 -1.22
C THR A 71 -7.12 2.27 -0.82
N ILE A 72 -7.76 1.33 -1.51
CA ILE A 72 -9.19 1.03 -1.31
C ILE A 72 -9.51 0.62 0.14
N ASP A 73 -8.59 -0.04 0.82
CA ASP A 73 -8.71 -0.45 2.22
C ASP A 73 -8.84 0.76 3.15
N SER A 74 -7.97 1.77 2.98
CA SER A 74 -8.03 3.01 3.77
C SER A 74 -9.32 3.78 3.54
N TRP A 75 -9.80 3.82 2.28
CA TRP A 75 -11.06 4.46 1.94
C TRP A 75 -12.23 3.74 2.59
N LEU A 76 -12.27 2.40 2.55
CA LEU A 76 -13.30 1.58 3.20
C LEU A 76 -13.26 1.75 4.71
N ALA A 77 -12.08 1.66 5.34
CA ALA A 77 -11.92 1.88 6.77
C ALA A 77 -12.45 3.27 7.17
N GLY A 78 -12.03 4.31 6.45
CA GLY A 78 -12.49 5.67 6.68
C GLY A 78 -14.01 5.84 6.57
N LYS A 79 -14.65 5.18 5.59
CA LYS A 79 -16.11 5.21 5.43
C LYS A 79 -16.84 4.44 6.52
N LEU A 80 -16.34 3.29 6.91
CA LEU A 80 -17.00 2.41 7.86
C LEU A 80 -16.80 2.83 9.32
N THR A 81 -15.63 3.39 9.64
CA THR A 81 -15.21 3.64 11.03
C THR A 81 -14.88 5.11 11.34
N GLY A 82 -14.59 5.91 10.32
CA GLY A 82 -14.05 7.26 10.47
C GLY A 82 -12.52 7.32 10.61
N GLU A 83 -11.84 6.17 10.73
CA GLU A 83 -10.39 6.10 10.94
C GLU A 83 -9.62 6.08 9.60
N HIS A 84 -8.54 6.87 9.52
CA HIS A 84 -7.64 6.90 8.36
C HIS A 84 -6.47 5.94 8.60
N VAL A 85 -6.65 4.68 8.25
CA VAL A 85 -5.72 3.59 8.51
C VAL A 85 -5.51 2.72 7.28
N THR A 86 -4.36 2.04 7.24
CA THR A 86 -4.00 0.98 6.29
C THR A 86 -3.22 -0.11 7.01
N ASP A 87 -3.05 -1.27 6.39
CA ASP A 87 -2.17 -2.32 6.92
C ASP A 87 -0.85 -2.41 6.13
N PRO A 88 0.20 -3.09 6.67
CA PRO A 88 1.48 -3.21 5.98
C PRO A 88 1.41 -3.91 4.62
N SER A 89 0.46 -4.84 4.43
CA SER A 89 0.33 -5.53 3.15
C SER A 89 -0.14 -4.60 2.03
N ASN A 90 -1.08 -3.69 2.31
CA ASN A 90 -1.50 -2.63 1.38
C ASN A 90 -0.43 -1.53 1.26
N ALA A 91 0.11 -1.04 2.39
CA ALA A 91 1.15 0.00 2.40
C ALA A 91 2.37 -0.41 1.57
N SER A 92 2.81 -1.67 1.66
CA SER A 92 3.95 -2.19 0.88
C SER A 92 3.71 -2.24 -0.64
N ARG A 93 2.50 -1.92 -1.14
CA ARG A 93 2.19 -1.83 -2.57
C ARG A 93 2.14 -0.40 -3.11
N THR A 94 2.65 0.57 -2.35
CA THR A 94 2.51 2.00 -2.70
C THR A 94 3.76 2.64 -3.30
N LEU A 95 4.95 2.03 -3.25
CA LEU A 95 6.27 2.65 -3.48
C LEU A 95 6.68 3.69 -2.42
N LEU A 96 5.98 3.76 -1.29
CA LEU A 96 6.22 4.77 -0.25
C LEU A 96 6.59 4.16 1.11
N PHE A 97 6.52 2.83 1.22
CA PHE A 97 6.65 2.11 2.48
C PHE A 97 7.94 1.28 2.53
N ASP A 98 8.76 1.53 3.55
CA ASP A 98 9.95 0.71 3.81
C ASP A 98 9.54 -0.63 4.44
N ILE A 99 9.69 -1.70 3.68
CA ILE A 99 9.32 -3.05 4.14
C ILE A 99 10.24 -3.60 5.23
N HIS A 100 11.43 -3.06 5.41
CA HIS A 100 12.38 -3.46 6.46
C HIS A 100 12.06 -2.76 7.78
N ARG A 101 11.81 -1.43 7.72
CA ARG A 101 11.51 -0.60 8.89
C ARG A 101 10.02 -0.61 9.28
N GLN A 102 9.14 -1.13 8.41
CA GLN A 102 7.69 -1.18 8.57
C GLN A 102 7.07 0.21 8.82
N CYS A 103 7.51 1.21 8.08
CA CYS A 103 7.00 2.58 8.14
C CYS A 103 7.05 3.27 6.77
N TRP A 104 6.34 4.37 6.63
CA TRP A 104 6.50 5.26 5.49
C TRP A 104 7.94 5.75 5.43
N ASP A 105 8.50 5.84 4.21
CA ASP A 105 9.91 6.20 4.01
C ASP A 105 10.03 7.68 3.62
N ASP A 106 10.66 8.48 4.48
CA ASP A 106 10.78 9.93 4.30
C ASP A 106 11.58 10.31 3.03
N GLU A 107 12.57 9.49 2.64
CA GLU A 107 13.38 9.73 1.45
C GLU A 107 12.56 9.51 0.17
N LEU A 108 11.76 8.42 0.13
CA LEU A 108 10.85 8.16 -0.99
C LEU A 108 9.74 9.19 -1.09
N LEU A 109 9.21 9.65 0.06
CA LEU A 109 8.24 10.73 0.12
C LEU A 109 8.82 12.04 -0.42
N ALA A 110 10.06 12.37 -0.05
CA ALA A 110 10.74 13.56 -0.53
C ALA A 110 11.01 13.50 -2.04
N LEU A 111 11.47 12.37 -2.57
CA LEU A 111 11.69 12.15 -4.00
C LEU A 111 10.43 12.30 -4.85
N LEU A 112 9.28 11.92 -4.31
CA LEU A 112 7.98 12.04 -4.95
C LEU A 112 7.24 13.33 -4.57
N GLU A 113 7.84 14.19 -3.74
CA GLU A 113 7.25 15.43 -3.23
C GLU A 113 5.86 15.21 -2.59
N ILE A 114 5.74 14.12 -1.81
CA ILE A 114 4.50 13.74 -1.15
C ILE A 114 4.54 14.15 0.31
N PRO A 115 3.65 15.05 0.78
CA PRO A 115 3.54 15.40 2.19
C PRO A 115 3.11 14.19 3.05
N ALA A 116 3.87 13.88 4.10
CA ALA A 116 3.57 12.77 5.01
C ALA A 116 2.19 12.88 5.67
N ALA A 117 1.68 14.10 5.84
CA ALA A 117 0.35 14.36 6.40
C ALA A 117 -0.81 13.72 5.61
N LEU A 118 -0.58 13.36 4.33
CA LEU A 118 -1.55 12.66 3.49
C LEU A 118 -1.75 11.20 3.88
N LEU A 119 -0.76 10.57 4.51
CA LEU A 119 -0.67 9.12 4.59
C LEU A 119 -1.44 8.56 5.78
N PRO A 120 -2.11 7.40 5.61
CA PRO A 120 -2.82 6.74 6.69
C PRO A 120 -1.86 6.20 7.76
N ARG A 121 -2.36 6.10 8.98
CA ARG A 121 -1.66 5.38 10.05
C ARG A 121 -1.62 3.88 9.72
N VAL A 122 -0.43 3.28 9.79
CA VAL A 122 -0.26 1.85 9.53
C VAL A 122 -0.59 1.07 10.80
N VAL A 123 -1.45 0.06 10.65
CA VAL A 123 -1.91 -0.82 11.74
C VAL A 123 -1.67 -2.28 11.38
N ALA A 124 -1.64 -3.18 12.35
CA ALA A 124 -1.48 -4.61 12.07
C ALA A 124 -2.60 -5.13 11.15
N SER A 125 -2.29 -6.11 10.31
CA SER A 125 -3.27 -6.73 9.39
C SER A 125 -4.40 -7.48 10.13
N SER A 126 -4.18 -7.84 11.40
CA SER A 126 -5.15 -8.55 12.23
C SER A 126 -5.09 -8.07 13.69
N GLY A 127 -6.25 -7.83 14.28
CA GLY A 127 -6.45 -7.29 15.62
C GLY A 127 -7.67 -6.38 15.64
N GLU A 128 -7.98 -5.77 16.77
CA GLU A 128 -9.00 -4.73 16.82
C GLU A 128 -8.44 -3.42 16.27
N ILE A 129 -8.77 -3.11 15.01
CA ILE A 129 -8.25 -1.95 14.27
C ILE A 129 -9.07 -0.69 14.61
N ALA A 130 -10.39 -0.81 14.49
CA ALA A 130 -11.35 0.27 14.74
C ALA A 130 -12.76 -0.31 14.93
N MET A 131 -13.71 0.51 15.37
CA MET A 131 -15.11 0.10 15.49
C MET A 131 -15.94 0.68 14.34
N LEU A 132 -16.74 -0.15 13.68
CA LEU A 132 -17.71 0.30 12.68
C LEU A 132 -18.77 1.21 13.32
N ASN A 133 -19.19 2.24 12.59
CA ASN A 133 -20.33 3.04 12.96
C ASN A 133 -21.59 2.18 12.95
N ALA A 134 -22.40 2.27 14.01
CA ALA A 134 -23.60 1.45 14.18
C ALA A 134 -24.65 1.65 13.05
N GLU A 135 -24.59 2.78 12.35
CA GLU A 135 -25.49 3.11 11.23
C GLU A 135 -25.41 2.10 10.06
N TRP A 136 -24.24 1.43 9.89
CA TRP A 136 -24.05 0.47 8.80
C TRP A 136 -24.76 -0.87 9.03
N LEU A 137 -24.67 -1.40 10.25
CA LEU A 137 -25.12 -2.76 10.56
C LEU A 137 -26.03 -2.82 11.82
N GLY A 138 -26.47 -1.68 12.33
CA GLY A 138 -27.30 -1.60 13.53
C GLY A 138 -26.57 -1.86 14.86
N ALA A 139 -25.27 -2.15 14.81
CA ALA A 139 -24.44 -2.42 15.99
C ALA A 139 -22.99 -1.96 15.76
N LYS A 140 -22.28 -1.69 16.84
CA LYS A 140 -20.82 -1.46 16.79
C LYS A 140 -20.11 -2.81 16.66
N ILE A 141 -19.46 -3.05 15.53
CA ILE A 141 -18.72 -4.27 15.23
C ILE A 141 -17.26 -3.90 15.01
N PRO A 142 -16.28 -4.63 15.57
CA PRO A 142 -14.87 -4.34 15.33
C PRO A 142 -14.47 -4.66 13.90
N LEU A 143 -13.74 -3.71 13.25
CA LEU A 143 -12.93 -3.99 12.09
C LEU A 143 -11.67 -4.72 12.58
N SER A 144 -11.56 -6.01 12.34
CA SER A 144 -10.52 -6.86 12.93
C SER A 144 -9.55 -7.46 11.92
N GLY A 145 -9.68 -7.15 10.65
CA GLY A 145 -8.78 -7.62 9.60
C GLY A 145 -8.74 -6.67 8.42
N MET A 146 -7.54 -6.45 7.90
CA MET A 146 -7.28 -5.66 6.71
C MET A 146 -6.08 -6.27 5.98
N ALA A 147 -6.19 -6.54 4.70
CA ALA A 147 -5.08 -7.05 3.89
C ALA A 147 -5.32 -6.76 2.41
N GLY A 148 -4.24 -6.65 1.63
CA GLY A 148 -4.31 -6.63 0.18
C GLY A 148 -4.95 -7.93 -0.35
N ASP A 149 -5.64 -7.87 -1.49
CA ASP A 149 -6.38 -8.99 -2.06
C ASP A 149 -5.53 -10.25 -2.27
N GLN A 150 -4.33 -10.08 -2.80
CA GLN A 150 -3.41 -11.18 -3.06
C GLN A 150 -2.83 -11.77 -1.76
N GLN A 151 -2.56 -10.93 -0.78
CA GLN A 151 -2.09 -11.34 0.55
C GLN A 151 -3.21 -12.04 1.33
N ALA A 152 -4.43 -11.51 1.28
CA ALA A 152 -5.60 -12.16 1.86
C ALA A 152 -5.85 -13.54 1.23
N ALA A 153 -5.71 -13.67 -0.09
CA ALA A 153 -5.82 -14.95 -0.78
C ALA A 153 -4.72 -15.94 -0.36
N THR A 154 -3.47 -15.47 -0.16
CA THR A 154 -2.36 -16.30 0.30
C THR A 154 -2.63 -16.85 1.70
N PHE A 155 -3.09 -15.99 2.61
CA PHE A 155 -3.50 -16.39 3.95
C PHE A 155 -4.72 -17.32 3.93
N GLY A 156 -5.74 -16.99 3.15
CA GLY A 156 -6.99 -17.77 3.03
C GLY A 156 -6.81 -19.16 2.41
N GLN A 157 -5.77 -19.34 1.59
CA GLN A 157 -5.36 -20.65 1.07
C GLN A 157 -4.39 -21.39 2.01
N ALA A 158 -4.25 -20.92 3.24
CA ALA A 158 -3.42 -21.49 4.28
C ALA A 158 -1.92 -21.61 3.89
N CYS A 159 -1.39 -20.71 3.06
CA CYS A 159 0.04 -20.66 2.75
C CYS A 159 0.81 -20.03 3.92
N LEU A 160 0.75 -20.67 5.11
CA LEU A 160 1.23 -20.11 6.37
C LEU A 160 2.70 -20.46 6.66
N ASP A 161 3.22 -21.52 6.07
CA ASP A 161 4.59 -21.97 6.27
C ASP A 161 5.50 -21.46 5.15
N ILE A 162 6.80 -21.30 5.46
CA ILE A 162 7.83 -20.89 4.50
C ILE A 162 7.88 -21.87 3.33
N GLY A 163 7.88 -21.35 2.12
CA GLY A 163 7.90 -22.10 0.87
C GLY A 163 6.52 -22.48 0.32
N MET A 164 5.45 -22.31 1.11
CA MET A 164 4.09 -22.48 0.59
C MET A 164 3.73 -21.33 -0.37
N ALA A 165 3.09 -21.68 -1.46
CA ALA A 165 2.75 -20.73 -2.52
C ALA A 165 1.32 -20.94 -3.00
N LYS A 166 0.70 -19.84 -3.41
CA LYS A 166 -0.58 -19.84 -4.12
C LYS A 166 -0.42 -19.22 -5.50
N ASN A 167 -1.24 -19.61 -6.43
CA ASN A 167 -1.33 -18.98 -7.73
C ASN A 167 -2.78 -18.66 -8.06
N THR A 168 -3.06 -17.40 -8.37
CA THR A 168 -4.38 -16.93 -8.78
C THR A 168 -4.36 -16.68 -10.28
N TYR A 169 -5.26 -17.33 -11.00
CA TYR A 169 -5.53 -17.09 -12.40
C TYR A 169 -6.83 -16.31 -12.56
N GLY A 170 -6.74 -15.09 -13.08
CA GLY A 170 -7.87 -14.20 -13.36
C GLY A 170 -7.53 -13.33 -14.57
N THR A 171 -7.94 -12.05 -14.53
CA THR A 171 -7.49 -11.03 -15.50
C THR A 171 -5.97 -10.90 -15.53
N GLY A 172 -5.30 -11.13 -14.38
CA GLY A 172 -3.87 -11.31 -14.25
C GLY A 172 -3.56 -12.63 -13.54
N CYS A 173 -2.28 -13.08 -13.64
CA CYS A 173 -1.77 -14.24 -12.93
C CYS A 173 -0.85 -13.76 -11.81
N PHE A 174 -1.16 -14.15 -10.56
CA PHE A 174 -0.45 -13.70 -9.37
C PHE A 174 0.03 -14.89 -8.54
N LEU A 175 1.31 -15.21 -8.69
CA LEU A 175 2.00 -16.21 -7.86
C LEU A 175 2.61 -15.52 -6.65
N LEU A 176 2.23 -15.93 -5.45
CA LEU A 176 2.83 -15.49 -4.19
C LEU A 176 3.36 -16.69 -3.42
N MET A 177 4.52 -16.52 -2.82
CA MET A 177 5.15 -17.52 -1.96
C MET A 177 5.50 -16.86 -0.62
N ASN A 178 5.15 -17.53 0.46
CA ASN A 178 5.57 -17.15 1.81
C ASN A 178 7.06 -17.40 1.97
N ILE A 179 7.85 -16.36 2.22
CA ILE A 179 9.30 -16.41 2.42
C ILE A 179 9.71 -16.24 3.89
N GLY A 180 8.75 -16.17 4.81
CA GLY A 180 8.99 -16.09 6.25
C GLY A 180 9.09 -14.68 6.79
N ALA A 181 9.85 -14.52 7.87
CA ALA A 181 9.88 -13.30 8.68
C ALA A 181 10.89 -12.24 8.21
N GLN A 182 11.64 -12.48 7.15
CA GLN A 182 12.64 -11.55 6.64
C GLN A 182 12.40 -11.28 5.16
N PRO A 183 12.41 -10.01 4.72
CA PRO A 183 12.32 -9.68 3.31
C PRO A 183 13.59 -10.15 2.58
N MET A 184 13.43 -10.63 1.36
CA MET A 184 14.52 -11.16 0.55
C MET A 184 14.53 -10.50 -0.82
N ALA A 185 15.67 -9.94 -1.21
CA ALA A 185 15.84 -9.43 -2.56
C ALA A 185 15.93 -10.59 -3.57
N SER A 186 15.12 -10.52 -4.62
CA SER A 186 15.14 -11.53 -5.68
C SER A 186 16.25 -11.27 -6.70
N ARG A 187 16.99 -12.33 -7.07
CA ARG A 187 17.95 -12.29 -8.19
C ARG A 187 17.27 -12.45 -9.55
N HIS A 188 15.97 -12.70 -9.59
CA HIS A 188 15.18 -13.02 -10.79
C HIS A 188 14.05 -12.01 -11.03
N ARG A 189 14.18 -10.78 -10.52
CA ARG A 189 13.19 -9.69 -10.66
C ARG A 189 11.78 -10.02 -10.10
N LEU A 190 11.69 -10.94 -9.15
CA LEU A 190 10.47 -11.11 -8.38
C LEU A 190 10.37 -9.97 -7.36
N LEU A 191 9.14 -9.56 -7.06
CA LEU A 191 8.88 -8.52 -6.08
C LEU A 191 8.81 -9.12 -4.67
N THR A 192 9.26 -8.34 -3.68
CA THR A 192 9.03 -8.66 -2.27
C THR A 192 7.98 -7.71 -1.72
N THR A 193 7.06 -8.24 -0.93
CA THR A 193 5.97 -7.46 -0.31
C THR A 193 5.71 -7.99 1.08
N VAL A 194 5.07 -7.19 1.93
CA VAL A 194 4.54 -7.70 3.20
C VAL A 194 3.35 -8.61 2.91
N GLY A 195 3.36 -9.81 3.43
CA GLY A 195 2.25 -10.75 3.36
C GLY A 195 1.16 -10.36 4.37
N TRP A 196 1.50 -10.28 5.64
CA TRP A 196 0.62 -9.82 6.72
C TRP A 196 1.44 -9.50 7.98
N GLN A 197 0.83 -8.72 8.86
CA GLN A 197 1.35 -8.51 10.21
C GLN A 197 0.30 -8.96 11.24
N ARG A 198 0.67 -9.91 12.11
CA ARG A 198 -0.20 -10.48 13.13
C ARG A 198 0.58 -10.75 14.41
N ASN A 199 0.01 -10.38 15.57
CA ASN A 199 0.63 -10.60 16.90
C ASN A 199 2.08 -10.08 16.98
N GLY A 200 2.34 -8.90 16.41
CA GLY A 200 3.67 -8.29 16.38
C GLY A 200 4.69 -8.97 15.45
N LYS A 201 4.28 -9.95 14.66
CA LYS A 201 5.14 -10.64 13.68
C LYS A 201 4.73 -10.29 12.27
N THR A 202 5.73 -9.98 11.44
CA THR A 202 5.55 -9.73 10.00
C THR A 202 5.96 -10.97 9.21
N THR A 203 5.16 -11.30 8.19
CA THR A 203 5.46 -12.34 7.20
C THR A 203 5.57 -11.69 5.83
N TYR A 204 6.52 -12.13 5.03
CA TYR A 204 6.81 -11.63 3.68
C TYR A 204 6.55 -12.68 2.62
#